data_74dd50951477ac881c005690d4ed85ba
#
_entry.id   74dd50951477ac881c005690d4ed85ba
#
_cell.length_a   1.000
_cell.length_b   1.000
_cell.length_c   1.000
_cell.angle_alpha   90.00
_cell.angle_beta   90.00
_cell.angle_gamma   90.00
#
_symmetry.space_group_name_H-M   'P 1'
#
loop_
_entity.id
_entity.type
_entity.pdbx_description
1 polymer ?
#
loop_
_entity_poly.entity_id
_entity_poly.type
_entity_poly.pdbx_seq_one_letter_code
_entity_poly.pdbx_strand_id
1 'polypeptide(L)'
;MKIYFVKRGLKFSLLACAFFLSGCDILGGQSQSSALKSAKQPEFSFVPDSDAVAYLNEYRRGSGLSGLKPNQILSQAAKNHAEYSAQNEYMGHDEAAGRAKFSGATPADRALAVGYKSTLVLENIAYKNDLKEAVDGLFSAIYHRFAFLNLSVDEVGYALASKDKFNAFVFEMGNSRLSAFCARGASDTGAGRFYTNVCADKNLKIKDAKFDNFTGSMKPYVKFPDAAAVTPYFSGEIPDPFPECKITANPVSIEFNANAGEVKFKDFEIFKDGRKIQNLHVITSANDINSKFSSKQFAAFSREVFDFGAQYEAVFSYEQASAQNQSAQNAGSRVKQIKWSFKTKTPQNPYFDARDGDVLGVDADKTYEIFFRPKDCNDLMTRYSYKASGFMTPTVAQSGTNTLSVKLKGMTGDTLSIVAGGMSVKVRLKTSSPEAVREWRAFYVKAGLMIAGVIVVFALIGRKMRR
;
A
#
# COMPACT_ATOMS: atom_id res chain seq x y z
N MET A 1 -62.73 18.85 56.28
CA MET A 1 -61.67 19.25 55.30
C MET A 1 -62.39 19.32 53.95
N LYS A 2 -62.61 20.54 53.43
CA LYS A 2 -63.47 20.79 52.24
C LYS A 2 -62.51 20.82 51.01
N ILE A 3 -62.79 19.97 50.02
CA ILE A 3 -62.11 19.95 48.72
C ILE A 3 -62.89 20.77 47.74
N TYR A 4 -62.38 21.88 47.26
CA TYR A 4 -62.91 22.70 46.21
C TYR A 4 -62.47 22.19 44.82
N PHE A 5 -63.42 21.79 43.97
CA PHE A 5 -63.25 21.54 42.57
C PHE A 5 -63.30 22.85 41.78
N VAL A 6 -62.24 23.23 41.16
CA VAL A 6 -62.17 24.33 40.18
C VAL A 6 -62.32 23.74 38.77
N LYS A 7 -63.51 24.01 38.16
CA LYS A 7 -63.74 23.80 36.71
C LYS A 7 -62.93 24.82 35.94
N ARG A 8 -61.85 24.41 35.24
CA ARG A 8 -61.23 25.19 34.12
C ARG A 8 -61.50 24.49 32.80
N GLY A 9 -62.30 25.17 31.97
CA GLY A 9 -62.63 24.73 30.61
C GLY A 9 -61.42 24.74 29.72
N LEU A 10 -61.12 23.62 29.10
CA LEU A 10 -60.06 23.43 28.14
C LEU A 10 -60.58 23.86 26.76
N LYS A 11 -60.25 25.09 26.34
CA LYS A 11 -60.39 25.49 24.94
C LYS A 11 -59.20 24.86 24.17
N PHE A 12 -59.46 23.74 23.47
CA PHE A 12 -58.52 23.23 22.48
C PHE A 12 -58.60 24.11 21.23
N SER A 13 -57.58 24.94 21.08
CA SER A 13 -57.32 25.70 19.87
C SER A 13 -56.73 24.77 18.84
N LEU A 14 -57.41 24.60 17.71
CA LEU A 14 -56.81 24.02 16.50
C LEU A 14 -55.66 24.94 16.03
N LEU A 15 -54.43 24.59 16.39
CA LEU A 15 -53.24 25.23 15.87
C LEU A 15 -52.17 24.17 15.66
N ALA A 16 -52.36 23.32 14.66
CA ALA A 16 -51.39 22.32 14.27
C ALA A 16 -51.38 22.14 12.75
N CYS A 17 -51.19 23.24 12.01
CA CYS A 17 -50.85 23.18 10.58
C CYS A 17 -50.23 24.49 10.09
N ALA A 18 -49.17 24.97 10.75
CA ALA A 18 -48.40 26.10 10.24
C ALA A 18 -47.00 26.19 10.89
N PHE A 19 -46.27 25.10 10.93
CA PHE A 19 -44.85 25.12 11.31
C PHE A 19 -43.98 24.34 10.31
N PHE A 20 -44.11 24.71 9.04
CA PHE A 20 -43.14 24.35 8.02
C PHE A 20 -43.04 25.47 7.01
N LEU A 21 -42.50 26.59 7.38
CA LEU A 21 -41.89 27.59 6.49
C LEU A 21 -41.59 28.85 7.33
N SER A 22 -40.39 28.85 7.92
CA SER A 22 -39.56 30.03 8.16
C SER A 22 -38.56 29.73 9.29
N GLY A 23 -37.49 29.06 8.96
CA GLY A 23 -36.25 29.15 9.71
C GLY A 23 -35.49 30.34 9.17
N CYS A 24 -35.71 31.52 9.74
CA CYS A 24 -34.84 32.65 9.49
C CYS A 24 -33.52 32.48 10.28
N ASP A 25 -32.44 32.56 9.58
CA ASP A 25 -31.11 32.80 10.08
C ASP A 25 -31.11 34.05 10.99
N ILE A 26 -30.69 33.88 12.23
CA ILE A 26 -30.02 34.91 13.01
C ILE A 26 -29.10 34.20 14.01
N LEU A 27 -27.84 34.04 13.63
CA LEU A 27 -26.64 34.21 14.46
C LEU A 27 -25.44 34.09 13.55
N GLY A 28 -24.84 35.24 13.23
CA GLY A 28 -23.63 35.33 12.45
C GLY A 28 -22.43 34.69 13.15
N GLY A 29 -22.10 33.49 12.73
CA GLY A 29 -20.80 32.90 12.81
C GLY A 29 -20.41 32.59 11.38
N GLN A 30 -19.40 33.25 10.84
CA GLN A 30 -18.82 32.89 9.55
C GLN A 30 -18.24 31.47 9.67
N SER A 31 -19.09 30.45 9.50
CA SER A 31 -18.61 29.14 9.13
C SER A 31 -18.21 29.25 7.66
N GLN A 32 -16.91 29.27 7.36
CA GLN A 32 -16.43 28.98 6.02
C GLN A 32 -17.09 27.66 5.60
N SER A 33 -18.12 27.77 4.78
CA SER A 33 -18.74 26.62 4.12
C SER A 33 -17.64 26.01 3.24
N SER A 34 -16.97 24.98 3.72
CA SER A 34 -16.01 24.25 2.90
C SER A 34 -16.76 23.72 1.68
N ALA A 35 -16.31 24.12 0.49
CA ALA A 35 -16.92 23.71 -0.76
C ALA A 35 -16.96 22.19 -0.86
N LEU A 36 -18.09 21.65 -1.32
CA LEU A 36 -18.27 20.21 -1.49
C LEU A 36 -17.28 19.68 -2.53
N LYS A 37 -16.33 18.85 -2.11
CA LYS A 37 -15.35 18.22 -3.02
C LYS A 37 -15.99 17.09 -3.80
N SER A 38 -15.68 17.00 -5.09
CA SER A 38 -16.04 15.88 -5.95
C SER A 38 -14.92 14.82 -5.95
N ALA A 39 -15.29 13.55 -6.09
CA ALA A 39 -14.34 12.46 -6.23
C ALA A 39 -13.55 12.60 -7.53
N LYS A 40 -12.23 12.35 -7.45
CA LYS A 40 -11.38 12.13 -8.63
C LYS A 40 -11.70 10.77 -9.23
N GLN A 41 -11.66 10.67 -10.55
CA GLN A 41 -11.82 9.38 -11.22
C GLN A 41 -10.49 8.64 -11.24
N PRO A 42 -10.51 7.29 -11.11
CA PRO A 42 -9.31 6.50 -11.25
C PRO A 42 -8.80 6.61 -12.69
N GLU A 43 -7.50 6.83 -12.85
CA GLU A 43 -6.85 6.48 -14.10
C GLU A 43 -6.82 4.95 -14.21
N PHE A 44 -6.88 4.42 -15.43
CA PHE A 44 -6.87 2.97 -15.66
C PHE A 44 -5.60 2.38 -15.01
N SER A 45 -5.78 1.64 -13.94
CA SER A 45 -4.72 0.85 -13.34
C SER A 45 -4.96 -0.61 -13.69
N PHE A 46 -3.94 -1.27 -14.22
CA PHE A 46 -3.98 -2.70 -14.47
C PHE A 46 -4.35 -3.44 -13.17
N VAL A 47 -5.40 -4.24 -13.23
CA VAL A 47 -5.71 -5.20 -12.17
C VAL A 47 -5.00 -6.48 -12.57
N PRO A 48 -3.98 -6.93 -11.82
CA PRO A 48 -3.31 -8.16 -12.16
C PRO A 48 -4.31 -9.31 -12.13
N ASP A 49 -4.23 -10.15 -13.13
CA ASP A 49 -4.74 -11.50 -13.04
C ASP A 49 -4.11 -12.17 -11.80
N SER A 50 -4.70 -13.20 -11.26
CA SER A 50 -4.27 -13.89 -10.03
C SER A 50 -2.85 -14.48 -10.07
N ASP A 51 -2.08 -14.26 -11.12
CA ASP A 51 -0.70 -14.72 -11.28
C ASP A 51 0.30 -13.77 -10.61
N ALA A 52 0.79 -14.19 -9.45
CA ALA A 52 1.78 -13.45 -8.65
C ALA A 52 3.08 -13.18 -9.42
N VAL A 53 3.55 -14.14 -10.20
CA VAL A 53 4.81 -14.03 -10.96
C VAL A 53 4.64 -13.09 -12.14
N ALA A 54 3.50 -13.12 -12.80
CA ALA A 54 3.18 -12.18 -13.88
C ALA A 54 3.15 -10.74 -13.35
N TYR A 55 2.51 -10.51 -12.21
CA TYR A 55 2.43 -9.18 -11.59
C TYR A 55 3.79 -8.65 -11.10
N LEU A 56 4.56 -9.48 -10.42
CA LEU A 56 5.94 -9.15 -10.06
C LEU A 56 6.76 -8.77 -11.31
N ASN A 57 6.60 -9.54 -12.38
CA ASN A 57 7.33 -9.34 -13.62
C ASN A 57 6.95 -8.07 -14.38
N GLU A 58 5.77 -7.49 -14.17
CA GLU A 58 5.44 -6.15 -14.68
C GLU A 58 6.40 -5.10 -14.13
N TYR A 59 6.63 -5.11 -12.80
CA TYR A 59 7.56 -4.17 -12.18
C TYR A 59 8.99 -4.39 -12.66
N ARG A 60 9.43 -5.65 -12.78
CA ARG A 60 10.78 -5.95 -13.29
C ARG A 60 10.94 -5.47 -14.73
N ARG A 61 10.00 -5.78 -15.62
CA ARG A 61 10.02 -5.29 -17.02
C ARG A 61 9.91 -3.77 -17.09
N GLY A 62 9.04 -3.18 -16.27
CA GLY A 62 8.94 -1.73 -16.14
C GLY A 62 10.24 -1.05 -15.71
N SER A 63 11.10 -1.76 -14.94
CA SER A 63 12.45 -1.30 -14.58
C SER A 63 13.53 -1.71 -15.60
N GLY A 64 13.12 -2.20 -16.77
CA GLY A 64 14.01 -2.61 -17.85
C GLY A 64 14.72 -3.93 -17.60
N LEU A 65 14.30 -4.74 -16.63
CA LEU A 65 14.82 -6.08 -16.37
C LEU A 65 14.02 -7.15 -17.11
N SER A 66 14.65 -8.31 -17.32
CA SER A 66 13.91 -9.50 -17.73
C SER A 66 13.00 -9.98 -16.60
N GLY A 67 11.83 -10.54 -16.96
CA GLY A 67 10.98 -11.22 -15.99
C GLY A 67 11.68 -12.47 -15.44
N LEU A 68 11.38 -12.81 -14.19
CA LEU A 68 11.79 -14.07 -13.57
C LEU A 68 10.97 -15.22 -14.16
N LYS A 69 11.62 -16.35 -14.37
CA LYS A 69 10.97 -17.58 -14.82
C LYS A 69 10.42 -18.35 -13.62
N PRO A 70 9.19 -18.88 -13.70
CA PRO A 70 8.69 -19.76 -12.65
C PRO A 70 9.59 -20.99 -12.48
N ASN A 71 9.90 -21.35 -11.22
CA ASN A 71 10.66 -22.54 -10.87
C ASN A 71 9.90 -23.34 -9.81
N GLN A 72 9.56 -24.60 -10.13
CA GLN A 72 8.74 -25.46 -9.26
C GLN A 72 9.48 -25.88 -7.97
N ILE A 73 10.80 -26.05 -8.02
CA ILE A 73 11.59 -26.40 -6.83
C ILE A 73 11.57 -25.23 -5.85
N LEU A 74 11.79 -24.01 -6.33
CA LEU A 74 11.69 -22.80 -5.50
C LEU A 74 10.25 -22.56 -5.02
N SER A 75 9.22 -22.90 -5.85
CA SER A 75 7.83 -22.82 -5.39
C SER A 75 7.53 -23.81 -4.26
N GLN A 76 8.17 -24.99 -4.25
CA GLN A 76 8.03 -25.91 -3.12
C GLN A 76 8.71 -25.37 -1.84
N ALA A 77 9.88 -24.72 -1.96
CA ALA A 77 10.52 -24.04 -0.82
C ALA A 77 9.63 -22.91 -0.28
N ALA A 78 9.11 -22.05 -1.18
CA ALA A 78 8.19 -20.98 -0.83
C ALA A 78 6.92 -21.51 -0.13
N LYS A 79 6.36 -22.63 -0.63
CA LYS A 79 5.19 -23.27 -0.03
C LYS A 79 5.47 -23.78 1.38
N ASN A 80 6.60 -24.45 1.58
CA ASN A 80 6.98 -24.95 2.89
C ASN A 80 7.06 -23.81 3.90
N HIS A 81 7.71 -22.69 3.55
CA HIS A 81 7.82 -21.54 4.44
C HIS A 81 6.48 -20.80 4.64
N ALA A 82 5.67 -20.68 3.60
CA ALA A 82 4.33 -20.09 3.72
C ALA A 82 3.46 -20.91 4.70
N GLU A 83 3.49 -22.27 4.60
CA GLU A 83 2.78 -23.15 5.52
C GLU A 83 3.32 -23.07 6.96
N TYR A 84 4.65 -22.98 7.13
CA TYR A 84 5.27 -22.76 8.44
C TYR A 84 4.81 -21.44 9.05
N SER A 85 4.88 -20.34 8.28
CA SER A 85 4.47 -18.99 8.71
C SER A 85 3.00 -18.95 9.09
N ALA A 86 2.11 -19.49 8.25
CA ALA A 86 0.67 -19.52 8.52
C ALA A 86 0.34 -20.39 9.74
N GLN A 87 0.95 -21.58 9.87
CA GLN A 87 0.69 -22.51 10.98
C GLN A 87 1.12 -21.93 12.32
N ASN A 88 2.22 -21.18 12.36
CA ASN A 88 2.79 -20.64 13.58
C ASN A 88 2.49 -19.15 13.82
N GLU A 89 1.74 -18.50 12.91
CA GLU A 89 1.51 -17.04 12.88
C GLU A 89 2.83 -16.26 13.02
N TYR A 90 3.84 -16.75 12.30
CA TYR A 90 5.20 -16.26 12.40
C TYR A 90 5.54 -15.34 11.24
N MET A 91 6.15 -14.18 11.57
CA MET A 91 6.60 -13.19 10.61
C MET A 91 8.13 -13.12 10.63
N GLY A 92 8.78 -13.52 9.53
CA GLY A 92 10.24 -13.51 9.40
C GLY A 92 10.73 -14.57 8.42
N HIS A 93 12.03 -14.55 8.15
CA HIS A 93 12.69 -15.40 7.15
C HIS A 93 13.16 -16.75 7.71
N ASP A 94 13.56 -16.79 8.99
CA ASP A 94 14.16 -17.99 9.59
C ASP A 94 13.10 -18.86 10.28
N GLU A 95 13.25 -20.18 10.16
CA GLU A 95 12.40 -21.13 10.86
C GLU A 95 13.13 -21.68 12.08
N ALA A 96 12.40 -21.88 13.18
CA ALA A 96 12.91 -22.50 14.38
C ALA A 96 12.66 -24.02 14.36
N ALA A 97 13.70 -24.82 14.53
CA ALA A 97 13.59 -26.25 14.67
C ALA A 97 12.64 -26.65 15.83
N GLY A 98 11.85 -27.71 15.63
CA GLY A 98 10.85 -28.17 16.59
C GLY A 98 9.49 -27.51 16.51
N ARG A 99 9.32 -26.43 15.73
CA ARG A 99 8.00 -25.88 15.42
C ARG A 99 7.30 -26.67 14.31
N ALA A 100 5.98 -26.63 14.31
CA ALA A 100 5.18 -27.29 13.27
C ALA A 100 5.54 -26.78 11.88
N LYS A 101 5.62 -27.69 10.90
CA LYS A 101 5.98 -27.38 9.50
C LYS A 101 7.42 -26.88 9.28
N PHE A 102 8.33 -27.07 10.25
CA PHE A 102 9.74 -26.77 10.03
C PHE A 102 10.30 -27.51 8.80
N SER A 103 10.96 -26.78 7.91
CA SER A 103 11.46 -27.27 6.63
C SER A 103 12.94 -26.94 6.35
N GLY A 104 13.51 -26.05 7.14
CA GLY A 104 14.90 -25.60 7.05
C GLY A 104 15.07 -24.24 7.73
N ALA A 105 16.19 -24.04 8.42
CA ALA A 105 16.40 -22.85 9.25
C ALA A 105 16.37 -21.54 8.44
N THR A 106 17.03 -21.51 7.28
CA THR A 106 17.14 -20.35 6.41
C THR A 106 16.46 -20.59 5.05
N PRO A 107 16.19 -19.54 4.25
CA PRO A 107 15.70 -19.71 2.88
C PRO A 107 16.56 -20.65 2.03
N ALA A 108 17.89 -20.54 2.14
CA ALA A 108 18.81 -21.43 1.45
C ALA A 108 18.67 -22.90 1.91
N ASP A 109 18.53 -23.15 3.21
CA ASP A 109 18.33 -24.53 3.73
C ASP A 109 17.03 -25.13 3.20
N ARG A 110 15.94 -24.36 3.15
CA ARG A 110 14.66 -24.81 2.61
C ARG A 110 14.74 -25.14 1.12
N ALA A 111 15.39 -24.26 0.34
CA ALA A 111 15.60 -24.47 -1.09
C ALA A 111 16.46 -25.74 -1.35
N LEU A 112 17.55 -25.92 -0.59
CA LEU A 112 18.37 -27.12 -0.68
C LEU A 112 17.61 -28.40 -0.29
N ALA A 113 16.80 -28.35 0.77
CA ALA A 113 16.02 -29.49 1.25
C ALA A 113 15.03 -30.01 0.19
N VAL A 114 14.47 -29.14 -0.65
CA VAL A 114 13.58 -29.53 -1.74
C VAL A 114 14.32 -29.82 -3.06
N GLY A 115 15.66 -29.74 -3.07
CA GLY A 115 16.49 -30.16 -4.19
C GLY A 115 17.02 -29.03 -5.09
N TYR A 116 16.84 -27.76 -4.74
CA TYR A 116 17.56 -26.66 -5.40
C TYR A 116 19.06 -26.83 -5.19
N LYS A 117 19.87 -26.44 -6.16
CA LYS A 117 21.31 -26.82 -6.14
C LYS A 117 22.26 -25.72 -5.71
N SER A 118 21.77 -24.48 -5.59
CA SER A 118 22.55 -23.31 -5.16
C SER A 118 22.08 -22.82 -3.80
N THR A 119 22.98 -22.27 -3.00
CA THR A 119 22.68 -21.56 -1.75
C THR A 119 22.34 -20.10 -1.99
N LEU A 120 22.53 -19.57 -3.22
CA LEU A 120 22.21 -18.21 -3.59
C LEU A 120 20.70 -18.12 -3.86
N VAL A 121 19.96 -17.90 -2.79
CA VAL A 121 18.52 -17.74 -2.77
C VAL A 121 18.20 -16.43 -2.04
N LEU A 122 17.29 -15.64 -2.62
CA LEU A 122 16.73 -14.43 -2.00
C LEU A 122 15.25 -14.70 -1.71
N GLU A 123 14.77 -14.25 -0.58
CA GLU A 123 13.39 -14.42 -0.18
C GLU A 123 12.72 -13.08 0.10
N ASN A 124 11.50 -12.91 -0.39
CA ASN A 124 10.60 -11.86 0.01
C ASN A 124 9.31 -12.44 0.58
N ILE A 125 8.86 -11.88 1.70
CA ILE A 125 7.63 -12.31 2.38
C ILE A 125 6.75 -11.11 2.67
N ALA A 126 5.44 -11.27 2.47
CA ALA A 126 4.44 -10.29 2.87
C ALA A 126 3.27 -10.94 3.58
N TYR A 127 2.74 -10.24 4.59
CA TYR A 127 1.59 -10.66 5.40
C TYR A 127 0.46 -9.66 5.15
N LYS A 128 -0.26 -9.86 4.05
CA LYS A 128 -1.25 -8.91 3.53
C LYS A 128 -2.59 -9.60 3.24
N ASN A 129 -3.63 -8.82 2.94
CA ASN A 129 -4.95 -9.37 2.68
C ASN A 129 -5.06 -9.96 1.26
N ASP A 130 -4.35 -9.40 0.31
CA ASP A 130 -4.37 -9.85 -1.07
C ASP A 130 -3.00 -9.74 -1.75
N LEU A 131 -2.88 -10.39 -2.90
CA LEU A 131 -1.66 -10.47 -3.70
C LEU A 131 -1.16 -9.10 -4.16
N LYS A 132 -2.07 -8.23 -4.58
CA LYS A 132 -1.71 -6.90 -5.08
C LYS A 132 -1.10 -6.06 -3.96
N GLU A 133 -1.72 -6.06 -2.79
CA GLU A 133 -1.19 -5.37 -1.60
C GLU A 133 0.16 -5.96 -1.19
N ALA A 134 0.33 -7.30 -1.28
CA ALA A 134 1.59 -7.96 -0.96
C ALA A 134 2.73 -7.53 -1.89
N VAL A 135 2.53 -7.62 -3.21
CA VAL A 135 3.57 -7.26 -4.20
C VAL A 135 3.86 -5.76 -4.19
N ASP A 136 2.83 -4.91 -4.19
CA ASP A 136 2.99 -3.45 -4.15
C ASP A 136 3.71 -3.02 -2.86
N GLY A 137 3.39 -3.66 -1.72
CA GLY A 137 4.05 -3.44 -0.44
C GLY A 137 5.54 -3.79 -0.50
N LEU A 138 5.88 -4.97 -1.02
CA LEU A 138 7.27 -5.42 -1.16
C LEU A 138 8.07 -4.54 -2.14
N PHE A 139 7.46 -4.02 -3.20
CA PHE A 139 8.12 -3.05 -4.08
C PHE A 139 8.25 -1.65 -3.47
N SER A 140 7.42 -1.27 -2.52
CA SER A 140 7.59 -0.02 -1.77
C SER A 140 8.59 -0.15 -0.61
N ALA A 141 8.78 -1.35 -0.08
CA ALA A 141 9.78 -1.69 0.93
C ALA A 141 11.18 -1.82 0.30
N ILE A 142 12.13 -0.98 0.73
CA ILE A 142 13.37 -0.78 -0.04
C ILE A 142 14.29 -2.00 -0.06
N TYR A 143 14.44 -2.72 1.06
CA TYR A 143 15.28 -3.92 1.11
C TYR A 143 14.66 -5.07 0.31
N HIS A 144 13.34 -5.26 0.41
CA HIS A 144 12.61 -6.25 -0.36
C HIS A 144 12.59 -5.92 -1.86
N ARG A 145 12.52 -4.63 -2.20
CA ARG A 145 12.62 -4.16 -3.59
C ARG A 145 13.95 -4.55 -4.22
N PHE A 146 15.07 -4.34 -3.51
CA PHE A 146 16.38 -4.73 -4.02
C PHE A 146 16.50 -6.23 -4.23
N ALA A 147 15.84 -7.05 -3.43
CA ALA A 147 15.76 -8.48 -3.70
C ALA A 147 14.94 -8.78 -4.97
N PHE A 148 13.77 -8.17 -5.15
CA PHE A 148 12.96 -8.34 -6.37
C PHE A 148 13.61 -7.80 -7.64
N LEU A 149 14.36 -6.71 -7.56
CA LEU A 149 15.08 -6.10 -8.68
C LEU A 149 16.51 -6.58 -8.81
N ASN A 150 16.93 -7.55 -8.01
CA ASN A 150 18.29 -8.04 -8.02
C ASN A 150 18.71 -8.50 -9.43
N LEU A 151 19.90 -8.04 -9.84
CA LEU A 151 20.43 -8.24 -11.18
C LEU A 151 20.95 -9.66 -11.41
N SER A 152 21.16 -10.43 -10.33
CA SER A 152 21.74 -11.78 -10.40
C SER A 152 20.70 -12.91 -10.44
N VAL A 153 19.40 -12.61 -10.19
CA VAL A 153 18.34 -13.64 -10.19
C VAL A 153 17.57 -13.64 -11.50
N ASP A 154 17.16 -14.83 -11.96
CA ASP A 154 16.43 -15.02 -13.22
C ASP A 154 15.27 -16.01 -13.10
N GLU A 155 15.05 -16.60 -11.93
CA GLU A 155 13.93 -17.51 -11.66
C GLU A 155 13.32 -17.25 -10.29
N VAL A 156 12.05 -17.66 -10.10
CA VAL A 156 11.27 -17.46 -8.88
C VAL A 156 10.31 -18.60 -8.62
N GLY A 157 10.18 -18.97 -7.34
CA GLY A 157 9.08 -19.74 -6.80
C GLY A 157 8.14 -18.84 -6.00
N TYR A 158 6.86 -19.15 -6.03
CA TYR A 158 5.84 -18.43 -5.28
C TYR A 158 4.89 -19.39 -4.60
N ALA A 159 4.47 -19.03 -3.38
CA ALA A 159 3.36 -19.68 -2.69
C ALA A 159 2.61 -18.72 -1.77
N LEU A 160 1.34 -19.05 -1.53
CA LEU A 160 0.49 -18.47 -0.52
C LEU A 160 -0.01 -19.59 0.42
N ALA A 161 0.10 -19.36 1.72
CA ALA A 161 -0.63 -20.12 2.71
C ALA A 161 -1.41 -19.20 3.64
N SER A 162 -2.58 -19.68 4.08
CA SER A 162 -3.48 -18.92 4.93
C SER A 162 -3.95 -19.75 6.12
N LYS A 163 -4.07 -19.10 7.28
CA LYS A 163 -4.73 -19.65 8.46
C LYS A 163 -5.50 -18.53 9.15
N ASP A 164 -6.80 -18.70 9.29
CA ASP A 164 -7.72 -17.67 9.79
C ASP A 164 -7.59 -16.36 8.97
N LYS A 165 -7.08 -15.29 9.59
CA LYS A 165 -6.82 -13.99 8.94
C LYS A 165 -5.35 -13.76 8.59
N PHE A 166 -4.49 -14.74 8.87
CA PHE A 166 -3.07 -14.64 8.59
C PHE A 166 -2.76 -15.23 7.21
N ASN A 167 -2.27 -14.41 6.30
CA ASN A 167 -1.83 -14.83 4.98
C ASN A 167 -0.33 -14.60 4.85
N ALA A 168 0.40 -15.60 4.39
CA ALA A 168 1.84 -15.51 4.09
C ALA A 168 2.06 -15.68 2.59
N PHE A 169 2.47 -14.60 1.93
CA PHE A 169 2.88 -14.57 0.51
C PHE A 169 4.40 -14.67 0.46
N VAL A 170 4.92 -15.79 -0.03
CA VAL A 170 6.36 -16.07 -0.06
C VAL A 170 6.86 -16.16 -1.50
N PHE A 171 7.97 -15.47 -1.77
CA PHE A 171 8.66 -15.47 -3.05
C PHE A 171 10.12 -15.88 -2.81
N GLU A 172 10.53 -17.00 -3.41
CA GLU A 172 11.92 -17.49 -3.38
C GLU A 172 12.55 -17.25 -4.75
N MET A 173 13.63 -16.49 -4.81
CA MET A 173 14.30 -16.13 -6.08
C MET A 173 15.67 -16.77 -6.15
N GLY A 174 16.04 -17.27 -7.34
CA GLY A 174 17.28 -17.96 -7.57
C GLY A 174 17.97 -17.60 -8.88
N ASN A 175 19.13 -18.21 -9.11
CA ASN A 175 19.91 -18.08 -10.32
C ASN A 175 20.03 -19.44 -11.03
N SER A 176 19.35 -19.56 -12.18
CA SER A 176 19.28 -20.82 -12.93
C SER A 176 20.65 -21.31 -13.43
N ARG A 177 21.53 -20.38 -13.85
CA ARG A 177 22.87 -20.71 -14.37
C ARG A 177 23.77 -21.27 -13.26
N LEU A 178 23.73 -20.66 -12.08
CA LEU A 178 24.48 -21.12 -10.91
C LEU A 178 23.92 -22.46 -10.41
N SER A 179 22.59 -22.61 -10.31
CA SER A 179 21.96 -23.86 -9.93
C SER A 179 22.30 -25.00 -10.89
N ALA A 180 22.30 -24.73 -12.22
CA ALA A 180 22.71 -25.71 -13.22
C ALA A 180 24.20 -26.09 -13.14
N PHE A 181 25.07 -25.15 -12.79
CA PHE A 181 26.47 -25.43 -12.53
C PHE A 181 26.61 -26.36 -11.31
N CYS A 182 25.97 -26.00 -10.21
CA CYS A 182 26.00 -26.80 -8.98
C CYS A 182 25.43 -28.24 -9.20
N ALA A 183 24.41 -28.39 -10.04
CA ALA A 183 23.81 -29.66 -10.38
C ALA A 183 24.79 -30.62 -11.12
N ARG A 184 25.75 -30.09 -11.87
CA ARG A 184 26.75 -30.91 -12.56
C ARG A 184 27.77 -31.56 -11.63
N GLY A 185 27.94 -31.06 -10.42
CA GLY A 185 28.80 -31.66 -9.39
C GLY A 185 30.29 -31.59 -9.70
N ALA A 186 30.74 -30.73 -10.64
CA ALA A 186 32.12 -30.64 -11.06
C ALA A 186 32.72 -29.26 -10.70
N SER A 187 33.82 -29.28 -9.91
CA SER A 187 34.58 -28.08 -9.58
C SER A 187 35.37 -27.56 -10.76
N ASP A 188 35.50 -26.24 -10.84
CA ASP A 188 36.51 -25.63 -11.72
C ASP A 188 37.89 -25.91 -11.19
N THR A 189 38.88 -25.98 -12.09
CA THR A 189 40.29 -26.32 -11.80
C THR A 189 41.23 -25.23 -12.28
N GLY A 190 42.54 -25.35 -11.95
CA GLY A 190 43.61 -24.45 -12.35
C GLY A 190 43.83 -23.31 -11.34
N ALA A 191 44.73 -22.38 -11.66
CA ALA A 191 45.05 -21.23 -10.80
C ALA A 191 43.94 -20.16 -10.79
N GLY A 192 43.89 -19.36 -9.73
CA GLY A 192 42.96 -18.24 -9.58
C GLY A 192 42.15 -18.28 -8.26
N ARG A 193 41.23 -17.33 -8.14
CA ARG A 193 40.30 -17.27 -7.01
C ARG A 193 39.05 -18.09 -7.30
N PHE A 194 38.48 -18.65 -6.25
CA PHE A 194 37.29 -19.49 -6.32
C PHE A 194 36.30 -19.13 -5.23
N TYR A 195 35.03 -19.17 -5.58
CA TYR A 195 33.95 -19.20 -4.61
C TYR A 195 33.66 -20.65 -4.20
N THR A 196 33.44 -20.85 -2.90
CA THR A 196 32.96 -22.10 -2.29
C THR A 196 31.69 -21.83 -1.47
N ASN A 197 31.02 -22.87 -0.98
CA ASN A 197 29.76 -22.75 -0.21
C ASN A 197 28.59 -22.09 -0.98
N VAL A 198 28.64 -22.04 -2.30
CA VAL A 198 27.58 -21.48 -3.16
C VAL A 198 26.69 -22.56 -3.78
N CYS A 199 27.04 -23.84 -3.57
CA CYS A 199 26.31 -25.02 -4.04
C CYS A 199 25.84 -25.88 -2.86
N ALA A 200 24.90 -26.81 -3.10
CA ALA A 200 24.49 -27.84 -2.15
C ALA A 200 25.70 -28.67 -1.67
N ASP A 201 26.60 -29.07 -2.60
CA ASP A 201 27.92 -29.54 -2.23
C ASP A 201 28.83 -28.33 -1.95
N LYS A 202 29.12 -28.10 -0.68
CA LYS A 202 29.92 -26.96 -0.18
C LYS A 202 31.36 -26.99 -0.65
N ASN A 203 31.88 -28.15 -1.11
CA ASN A 203 33.24 -28.30 -1.57
C ASN A 203 33.43 -27.90 -3.05
N LEU A 204 32.35 -27.78 -3.80
CA LEU A 204 32.42 -27.34 -5.18
C LEU A 204 33.03 -25.94 -5.28
N LYS A 205 33.98 -25.82 -6.21
CA LYS A 205 34.73 -24.59 -6.49
C LYS A 205 34.29 -23.98 -7.81
N ILE A 206 33.92 -22.73 -7.80
CA ILE A 206 33.60 -21.95 -8.99
C ILE A 206 34.62 -20.83 -9.14
N LYS A 207 35.26 -20.72 -10.29
CA LYS A 207 36.17 -19.58 -10.58
C LYS A 207 35.42 -18.27 -10.44
N ASP A 208 36.03 -17.24 -9.84
CA ASP A 208 35.43 -15.91 -9.63
C ASP A 208 34.89 -15.32 -10.94
N ALA A 209 35.65 -15.29 -12.02
CA ALA A 209 35.19 -14.78 -13.32
C ALA A 209 33.96 -15.53 -13.87
N LYS A 210 33.78 -16.82 -13.54
CA LYS A 210 32.63 -17.61 -13.93
C LYS A 210 31.44 -17.32 -13.04
N PHE A 211 31.65 -17.17 -11.74
CA PHE A 211 30.63 -16.75 -10.79
C PHE A 211 30.10 -15.37 -11.15
N ASP A 212 31.02 -14.42 -11.43
CA ASP A 212 30.66 -13.06 -11.87
C ASP A 212 29.85 -13.08 -13.19
N ASN A 213 30.18 -14.00 -14.11
CA ASN A 213 29.37 -14.19 -15.32
C ASN A 213 27.97 -14.76 -15.03
N PHE A 214 27.83 -15.64 -14.04
CA PHE A 214 26.51 -16.18 -13.66
C PHE A 214 25.65 -15.15 -12.95
N THR A 215 26.25 -14.37 -12.07
CA THR A 215 25.55 -13.37 -11.25
C THR A 215 25.53 -11.97 -11.89
N GLY A 216 26.38 -11.73 -12.88
CA GLY A 216 26.45 -10.46 -13.59
C GLY A 216 25.26 -10.22 -14.53
N SER A 217 25.01 -8.96 -14.79
CA SER A 217 23.99 -8.48 -15.74
C SER A 217 24.63 -7.57 -16.78
N MET A 218 24.09 -7.56 -18.00
CA MET A 218 24.42 -6.59 -19.05
C MET A 218 23.92 -5.17 -18.71
N LYS A 219 22.98 -5.03 -17.77
CA LYS A 219 22.48 -3.73 -17.33
C LYS A 219 23.48 -3.05 -16.41
N PRO A 220 23.85 -1.80 -16.67
CA PRO A 220 24.79 -1.07 -15.81
C PRO A 220 24.17 -0.70 -14.46
N TYR A 221 22.86 -0.51 -14.43
CA TYR A 221 22.07 -0.19 -13.24
C TYR A 221 20.58 -0.50 -13.46
N VAL A 222 19.84 -0.58 -12.38
CA VAL A 222 18.36 -0.59 -12.34
C VAL A 222 17.90 0.59 -11.50
N LYS A 223 16.87 1.27 -11.96
CA LYS A 223 16.24 2.41 -11.29
C LYS A 223 14.77 2.10 -11.02
N PHE A 224 14.24 2.62 -9.92
CA PHE A 224 12.85 2.39 -9.53
C PHE A 224 12.32 3.59 -8.70
N PRO A 225 11.05 4.01 -8.88
CA PRO A 225 10.14 3.58 -9.93
C PRO A 225 10.64 3.94 -11.33
N ASP A 226 10.16 3.24 -12.36
CA ASP A 226 10.46 3.57 -13.76
C ASP A 226 9.15 3.53 -14.58
N ALA A 227 9.00 2.68 -15.62
CA ALA A 227 7.83 2.68 -16.47
C ALA A 227 6.56 2.19 -15.77
N ALA A 228 6.66 1.25 -14.82
CA ALA A 228 5.51 0.79 -14.04
C ALA A 228 5.11 1.82 -12.98
N ALA A 229 3.84 2.18 -12.93
CA ALA A 229 3.31 3.07 -11.90
C ALA A 229 3.35 2.39 -10.51
N VAL A 230 3.63 3.17 -9.46
CA VAL A 230 3.79 2.68 -8.09
C VAL A 230 2.80 3.32 -7.13
N THR A 231 2.58 2.70 -5.97
CA THR A 231 1.85 3.35 -4.88
C THR A 231 2.54 4.65 -4.47
N PRO A 232 1.79 5.72 -4.14
CA PRO A 232 2.41 7.02 -3.84
C PRO A 232 3.09 7.09 -2.47
N TYR A 233 2.98 6.04 -1.65
CA TYR A 233 3.47 6.02 -0.27
C TYR A 233 4.18 4.71 0.07
N PHE A 234 4.91 4.76 1.18
CA PHE A 234 5.53 3.65 1.88
C PHE A 234 5.23 3.79 3.38
N SER A 235 4.90 2.71 4.06
CA SER A 235 4.51 2.72 5.49
C SER A 235 5.32 1.76 6.36
N GLY A 236 6.56 1.54 5.99
CA GLY A 236 7.52 0.76 6.78
C GLY A 236 7.69 -0.70 6.33
N GLU A 237 8.83 -1.24 6.69
CA GLU A 237 9.25 -2.64 6.52
C GLU A 237 10.04 -3.07 7.76
N ILE A 238 10.41 -4.35 7.84
CA ILE A 238 11.22 -4.87 8.95
C ILE A 238 12.50 -5.51 8.37
N PRO A 239 13.69 -5.00 8.76
CA PRO A 239 13.92 -3.82 9.59
C PRO A 239 13.57 -2.50 8.88
N ASP A 240 13.17 -1.48 9.64
CA ASP A 240 12.78 -0.18 9.06
C ASP A 240 14.03 0.63 8.67
N PRO A 241 14.16 1.07 7.40
CA PRO A 241 15.29 1.89 6.96
C PRO A 241 15.20 3.35 7.43
N PHE A 242 14.01 3.83 7.77
CA PHE A 242 13.76 5.22 8.12
C PHE A 242 12.75 5.39 9.28
N PRO A 243 13.09 4.92 10.51
CA PRO A 243 12.16 4.83 11.65
C PRO A 243 11.72 6.19 12.21
N GLU A 244 12.35 7.29 11.78
CA GLU A 244 11.89 8.65 12.14
C GLU A 244 10.50 8.96 11.53
N CYS A 245 10.10 8.25 10.46
CA CYS A 245 8.85 8.45 9.74
C CYS A 245 8.04 7.16 9.67
N LYS A 246 6.76 7.20 10.00
CA LYS A 246 5.83 6.07 9.90
C LYS A 246 5.21 5.93 8.51
N ILE A 247 5.19 7.00 7.75
CA ILE A 247 4.70 7.04 6.37
C ILE A 247 5.49 8.06 5.57
N THR A 248 5.99 7.67 4.40
CA THR A 248 6.74 8.53 3.47
C THR A 248 6.19 8.38 2.07
N ALA A 249 6.73 9.13 1.09
CA ALA A 249 6.56 8.75 -0.30
C ALA A 249 7.18 7.36 -0.56
N ASN A 250 6.72 6.70 -1.63
CA ASN A 250 7.39 5.50 -2.13
C ASN A 250 8.85 5.85 -2.44
N PRO A 251 9.84 5.17 -1.86
CA PRO A 251 11.25 5.53 -2.06
C PRO A 251 11.63 5.45 -3.55
N VAL A 252 12.45 6.39 -3.99
CA VAL A 252 13.05 6.37 -5.33
C VAL A 252 14.44 5.82 -5.20
N SER A 253 14.80 4.79 -6.00
CA SER A 253 16.06 4.06 -5.81
C SER A 253 16.80 3.80 -7.12
N ILE A 254 18.10 3.59 -6.99
CA ILE A 254 18.97 3.11 -8.06
C ILE A 254 19.96 2.10 -7.49
N GLU A 255 20.18 1.00 -8.20
CA GLU A 255 21.19 -0.01 -7.89
C GLU A 255 22.08 -0.20 -9.11
N PHE A 256 23.37 -0.06 -8.91
CA PHE A 256 24.37 -0.32 -9.93
C PHE A 256 24.77 -1.79 -9.95
N ASN A 257 25.10 -2.29 -11.13
CA ASN A 257 25.65 -3.64 -11.28
C ASN A 257 26.88 -3.81 -10.38
N ALA A 258 27.05 -5.01 -9.83
CA ALA A 258 28.22 -5.35 -8.99
C ALA A 258 29.55 -5.08 -9.70
N ASN A 259 29.59 -5.29 -11.04
CA ASN A 259 30.76 -5.03 -11.87
C ASN A 259 30.95 -3.54 -12.25
N ALA A 260 30.04 -2.66 -11.87
CA ALA A 260 30.25 -1.23 -12.01
C ALA A 260 31.44 -0.81 -11.14
N GLY A 261 32.41 -0.08 -11.66
CA GLY A 261 33.48 0.50 -10.86
C GLY A 261 32.95 1.25 -9.64
N GLU A 262 33.82 1.85 -8.85
CA GLU A 262 33.40 2.64 -7.69
C GLU A 262 32.39 3.72 -8.11
N VAL A 263 31.28 3.79 -7.40
CA VAL A 263 30.22 4.79 -7.59
C VAL A 263 30.23 5.72 -6.37
N LYS A 264 30.65 6.96 -6.57
CA LYS A 264 30.67 7.99 -5.51
C LYS A 264 29.43 8.84 -5.62
N PHE A 265 28.53 8.71 -4.65
CA PHE A 265 27.31 9.50 -4.54
C PHE A 265 27.61 11.01 -4.45
N LYS A 266 26.83 11.83 -5.15
CA LYS A 266 26.89 13.29 -5.09
C LYS A 266 25.55 13.91 -4.66
N ASP A 267 24.46 13.59 -5.37
CA ASP A 267 23.13 14.13 -5.07
C ASP A 267 22.02 13.21 -5.59
N PHE A 268 20.86 13.29 -4.97
CA PHE A 268 19.64 12.63 -5.42
C PHE A 268 18.48 13.62 -5.29
N GLU A 269 17.87 13.98 -6.41
CA GLU A 269 16.82 14.97 -6.49
C GLU A 269 15.56 14.36 -7.07
N ILE A 270 14.40 14.83 -6.60
CA ILE A 270 13.08 14.47 -7.13
C ILE A 270 12.34 15.77 -7.43
N PHE A 271 11.66 15.80 -8.57
CA PHE A 271 10.90 16.95 -9.03
C PHE A 271 9.46 16.56 -9.34
N LYS A 272 8.54 17.50 -9.09
CA LYS A 272 7.16 17.47 -9.57
C LYS A 272 6.86 18.76 -10.27
N ASP A 273 6.36 18.70 -11.52
CA ASP A 273 6.03 19.90 -12.33
C ASP A 273 7.18 20.93 -12.38
N GLY A 274 8.43 20.41 -12.50
CA GLY A 274 9.66 21.21 -12.51
C GLY A 274 10.09 21.79 -11.15
N ARG A 275 9.33 21.54 -10.07
CA ARG A 275 9.67 21.99 -8.72
C ARG A 275 10.34 20.88 -7.92
N LYS A 276 11.53 21.20 -7.37
CA LYS A 276 12.28 20.27 -6.53
C LYS A 276 11.52 19.96 -5.23
N ILE A 277 11.36 18.67 -4.92
CA ILE A 277 10.86 18.23 -3.62
C ILE A 277 11.96 18.48 -2.58
N GLN A 278 11.56 19.14 -1.50
CA GLN A 278 12.48 19.47 -0.41
C GLN A 278 12.55 18.34 0.63
N ASN A 279 13.57 18.39 1.48
CA ASN A 279 13.72 17.52 2.66
C ASN A 279 13.73 16.02 2.34
N LEU A 280 14.41 15.63 1.26
CA LEU A 280 14.65 14.22 0.96
C LEU A 280 15.63 13.64 1.98
N HIS A 281 15.32 12.44 2.47
CA HIS A 281 16.26 11.63 3.23
C HIS A 281 16.88 10.60 2.28
N VAL A 282 18.20 10.74 2.01
CA VAL A 282 18.90 9.84 1.10
C VAL A 282 19.68 8.80 1.90
N ILE A 283 19.40 7.53 1.62
CA ILE A 283 20.08 6.39 2.24
C ILE A 283 21.12 5.82 1.24
N THR A 284 22.29 5.58 1.79
CA THR A 284 23.45 4.94 1.14
C THR A 284 24.01 3.90 2.08
N SER A 285 24.96 3.08 1.65
CA SER A 285 25.66 2.13 2.56
C SER A 285 26.38 2.79 3.75
N ALA A 286 26.66 4.10 3.67
CA ALA A 286 27.35 4.81 4.75
C ALA A 286 26.43 5.23 5.90
N ASN A 287 25.13 5.38 5.66
CA ASN A 287 24.16 5.86 6.63
C ASN A 287 22.91 4.96 6.78
N ASP A 288 22.91 3.79 6.16
CA ASP A 288 21.87 2.79 6.37
C ASP A 288 22.01 2.21 7.79
N ILE A 289 21.06 2.54 8.66
CA ILE A 289 21.06 2.14 10.07
C ILE A 289 21.01 0.62 10.26
N ASN A 290 20.51 -0.13 9.27
CA ASN A 290 20.40 -1.57 9.30
C ASN A 290 21.56 -2.28 8.58
N SER A 291 22.49 -1.52 7.99
CA SER A 291 23.66 -2.04 7.26
C SER A 291 23.31 -3.06 6.18
N LYS A 292 22.17 -2.88 5.50
CA LYS A 292 21.68 -3.75 4.42
C LYS A 292 22.07 -3.25 3.02
N PHE A 293 22.30 -1.94 2.86
CA PHE A 293 22.70 -1.38 1.58
C PHE A 293 24.14 -1.75 1.22
N SER A 294 24.31 -2.25 0.01
CA SER A 294 25.63 -2.32 -0.61
C SER A 294 26.12 -0.93 -1.05
N SER A 295 27.41 -0.79 -1.34
CA SER A 295 27.99 0.45 -1.90
C SER A 295 27.47 0.80 -3.30
N LYS A 296 26.60 -0.03 -3.88
CA LYS A 296 25.97 0.14 -5.20
C LYS A 296 24.50 0.55 -5.12
N GLN A 297 23.91 0.63 -3.92
CA GLN A 297 22.50 0.88 -3.69
C GLN A 297 22.29 2.26 -3.05
N PHE A 298 21.33 3.00 -3.60
CA PHE A 298 20.97 4.35 -3.17
C PHE A 298 19.46 4.52 -3.20
N ALA A 299 18.89 5.17 -2.19
CA ALA A 299 17.46 5.45 -2.14
C ALA A 299 17.18 6.82 -1.56
N ALA A 300 16.19 7.53 -2.12
CA ALA A 300 15.69 8.81 -1.64
C ALA A 300 14.26 8.66 -1.14
N PHE A 301 14.01 9.07 0.10
CA PHE A 301 12.72 9.11 0.74
C PHE A 301 12.25 10.56 0.86
N SER A 302 11.06 10.86 0.34
CA SER A 302 10.39 12.12 0.67
C SER A 302 9.55 11.94 1.95
N ARG A 303 9.66 12.87 2.89
CA ARG A 303 8.82 12.89 4.10
C ARG A 303 7.34 13.14 3.79
N GLU A 304 7.06 13.75 2.65
CA GLU A 304 5.70 13.94 2.15
C GLU A 304 5.36 12.86 1.13
N VAL A 305 4.18 12.24 1.26
CA VAL A 305 3.67 11.27 0.30
C VAL A 305 3.49 11.91 -1.07
N PHE A 306 3.71 11.13 -2.13
CA PHE A 306 3.43 11.59 -3.49
C PHE A 306 1.92 11.76 -3.72
N ASP A 307 1.55 12.50 -4.76
CA ASP A 307 0.16 12.58 -5.20
C ASP A 307 -0.22 11.35 -6.02
N PHE A 308 -1.48 10.97 -5.99
CA PHE A 308 -2.02 9.90 -6.83
C PHE A 308 -2.10 10.34 -8.30
N GLY A 309 -1.75 9.44 -9.23
CA GLY A 309 -1.83 9.68 -10.67
C GLY A 309 -0.89 10.78 -11.17
N ALA A 310 0.14 11.13 -10.42
CA ALA A 310 1.07 12.20 -10.73
C ALA A 310 2.36 11.68 -11.37
N GLN A 311 2.98 12.53 -12.17
CA GLN A 311 4.30 12.28 -12.77
C GLN A 311 5.38 13.02 -12.01
N TYR A 312 6.50 12.35 -11.83
CA TYR A 312 7.69 12.85 -11.16
C TYR A 312 8.92 12.62 -12.04
N GLU A 313 9.95 13.42 -11.81
CA GLU A 313 11.30 13.24 -12.38
C GLU A 313 12.29 13.00 -11.25
N ALA A 314 13.21 12.06 -11.44
CA ALA A 314 14.32 11.81 -10.53
C ALA A 314 15.66 12.06 -11.24
N VAL A 315 16.61 12.63 -10.50
CA VAL A 315 17.97 12.93 -10.98
C VAL A 315 18.97 12.41 -9.97
N PHE A 316 19.73 11.40 -10.37
CA PHE A 316 20.82 10.85 -9.57
C PHE A 316 22.16 11.33 -10.11
N SER A 317 22.96 12.00 -9.28
CA SER A 317 24.27 12.55 -9.60
C SER A 317 25.39 11.76 -8.91
N TYR A 318 26.40 11.35 -9.65
CA TYR A 318 27.49 10.51 -9.13
C TYR A 318 28.80 10.75 -9.90
N GLU A 319 29.90 10.36 -9.26
CA GLU A 319 31.19 10.19 -9.93
C GLU A 319 31.48 8.71 -10.05
N GLN A 320 32.12 8.34 -11.16
CA GLN A 320 32.57 6.98 -11.41
C GLN A 320 33.96 7.01 -11.98
N ALA A 321 34.90 6.33 -11.32
CA ALA A 321 36.24 6.15 -11.86
C ALA A 321 36.17 5.33 -13.17
N SER A 322 36.74 5.84 -14.24
CA SER A 322 36.87 5.07 -15.49
C SER A 322 37.85 3.92 -15.29
N ALA A 323 37.40 2.69 -15.55
CA ALA A 323 38.28 1.49 -15.46
C ALA A 323 39.46 1.51 -16.41
N GLN A 324 39.53 2.45 -17.36
CA GLN A 324 40.51 2.50 -18.43
C GLN A 324 41.68 3.50 -18.25
N ASN A 325 41.66 4.32 -17.18
CA ASN A 325 42.69 5.36 -17.01
C ASN A 325 43.39 5.31 -15.64
N GLN A 326 44.07 4.20 -15.32
CA GLN A 326 45.05 4.18 -14.21
C GLN A 326 46.35 4.97 -14.49
N SER A 327 46.52 5.54 -15.68
CA SER A 327 47.74 6.25 -16.09
C SER A 327 47.60 7.76 -16.31
N ALA A 328 46.43 8.36 -16.06
CA ALA A 328 46.23 9.80 -16.23
C ALA A 328 46.08 10.49 -14.88
N GLN A 329 47.15 11.06 -14.36
CA GLN A 329 47.19 11.89 -13.15
C GLN A 329 46.32 13.19 -13.22
N ASN A 330 45.56 13.42 -14.32
CA ASN A 330 44.80 14.65 -14.57
C ASN A 330 43.39 14.42 -15.13
N ALA A 331 42.81 13.24 -15.05
CA ALA A 331 41.40 13.07 -15.40
C ALA A 331 40.52 13.52 -14.20
N GLY A 332 40.16 14.80 -14.15
CA GLY A 332 39.20 15.32 -13.20
C GLY A 332 37.94 14.46 -13.21
N SER A 333 37.53 13.94 -12.05
CA SER A 333 36.35 13.14 -11.89
C SER A 333 35.15 13.96 -12.36
N ARG A 334 34.50 13.54 -13.47
CA ARG A 334 33.36 14.25 -14.03
C ARG A 334 32.08 13.71 -13.42
N VAL A 335 31.30 14.60 -12.83
CA VAL A 335 29.94 14.26 -12.33
C VAL A 335 29.09 13.80 -13.51
N LYS A 336 28.53 12.60 -13.38
CA LYS A 336 27.56 12.01 -14.30
C LYS A 336 26.16 12.14 -13.69
N GLN A 337 25.14 12.20 -14.53
CA GLN A 337 23.75 12.22 -14.10
C GLN A 337 22.94 11.14 -14.81
N ILE A 338 22.03 10.50 -14.06
CA ILE A 338 21.00 9.62 -14.57
C ILE A 338 19.67 10.29 -14.26
N LYS A 339 18.89 10.59 -15.31
CA LYS A 339 17.56 11.21 -15.21
C LYS A 339 16.50 10.24 -15.69
N TRP A 340 15.37 10.21 -15.01
CA TRP A 340 14.20 9.43 -15.45
C TRP A 340 12.92 9.98 -14.88
N SER A 341 11.80 9.65 -15.52
CA SER A 341 10.46 9.99 -15.04
C SER A 341 9.73 8.73 -14.58
N PHE A 342 8.82 8.89 -13.62
CA PHE A 342 7.96 7.83 -13.14
C PHE A 342 6.58 8.35 -12.79
N LYS A 343 5.60 7.44 -12.66
CA LYS A 343 4.22 7.76 -12.29
C LYS A 343 3.80 7.05 -11.03
N THR A 344 2.85 7.65 -10.32
CA THR A 344 2.15 7.03 -9.21
C THR A 344 0.80 6.46 -9.65
N LYS A 345 0.36 5.39 -8.98
CA LYS A 345 -0.96 4.77 -9.19
C LYS A 345 -2.08 5.66 -8.66
N THR A 346 -3.28 5.44 -9.16
CA THR A 346 -4.53 5.88 -8.53
C THR A 346 -5.21 4.72 -7.84
N PRO A 347 -6.10 4.95 -6.86
CA PRO A 347 -7.05 3.94 -6.40
C PRO A 347 -7.90 3.40 -7.54
N GLN A 348 -8.49 2.21 -7.36
CA GLN A 348 -9.33 1.59 -8.39
C GLN A 348 -10.75 2.18 -8.44
N ASN A 349 -11.27 2.60 -7.30
CA ASN A 349 -12.55 3.29 -7.20
C ASN A 349 -12.36 4.81 -7.31
N PRO A 350 -13.41 5.57 -7.61
CA PRO A 350 -13.39 7.02 -7.46
C PRO A 350 -12.90 7.40 -6.06
N TYR A 351 -12.03 8.40 -5.96
CA TYR A 351 -11.31 8.66 -4.72
C TYR A 351 -11.22 10.12 -4.33
N PHE A 352 -10.93 10.34 -3.08
CA PHE A 352 -10.63 11.64 -2.50
C PHE A 352 -9.23 11.60 -1.87
N ASP A 353 -8.47 12.63 -2.13
CA ASP A 353 -7.28 12.99 -1.37
C ASP A 353 -7.73 14.02 -0.33
N ALA A 354 -8.08 13.51 0.85
CA ALA A 354 -8.79 14.26 1.87
C ALA A 354 -7.85 14.93 2.87
N ARG A 355 -8.24 16.13 3.29
CA ARG A 355 -7.58 16.90 4.34
C ARG A 355 -8.58 17.18 5.47
N ASP A 356 -8.06 17.57 6.62
CA ASP A 356 -8.88 17.92 7.77
C ASP A 356 -9.92 18.99 7.45
N GLY A 357 -11.17 18.77 7.87
CA GLY A 357 -12.29 19.67 7.62
C GLY A 357 -12.96 19.54 6.25
N ASP A 358 -12.49 18.65 5.36
CA ASP A 358 -13.10 18.49 4.03
C ASP A 358 -14.55 17.99 4.09
N VAL A 359 -15.36 18.47 3.14
CA VAL A 359 -16.69 17.95 2.85
C VAL A 359 -16.69 17.26 1.49
N LEU A 360 -16.92 15.94 1.50
CA LEU A 360 -16.80 15.06 0.34
C LEU A 360 -18.18 14.68 -0.20
N GLY A 361 -18.42 14.92 -1.48
CA GLY A 361 -19.69 14.62 -2.13
C GLY A 361 -19.69 13.27 -2.83
N VAL A 362 -20.49 12.32 -2.38
CA VAL A 362 -20.59 10.97 -2.93
C VAL A 362 -22.00 10.65 -3.43
N ASP A 363 -22.11 9.76 -4.39
CA ASP A 363 -23.40 9.21 -4.82
C ASP A 363 -23.73 7.98 -3.99
N ALA A 364 -25.02 7.74 -3.73
CA ALA A 364 -25.47 6.55 -3.04
C ALA A 364 -25.11 5.28 -3.81
N ASP A 365 -24.90 4.19 -3.09
CA ASP A 365 -24.62 2.83 -3.58
C ASP A 365 -23.30 2.66 -4.38
N LYS A 366 -22.52 3.73 -4.54
CA LYS A 366 -21.17 3.68 -5.15
C LYS A 366 -20.10 3.55 -4.07
N THR A 367 -19.05 2.82 -4.40
CA THR A 367 -17.85 2.71 -3.56
C THR A 367 -16.87 3.82 -3.89
N TYR A 368 -16.30 4.44 -2.87
CA TYR A 368 -15.27 5.48 -2.96
C TYR A 368 -14.10 5.14 -2.05
N GLU A 369 -12.89 5.54 -2.46
CA GLU A 369 -11.71 5.49 -1.61
C GLU A 369 -11.44 6.89 -1.04
N ILE A 370 -11.23 6.97 0.27
CA ILE A 370 -10.88 8.22 0.95
C ILE A 370 -9.48 8.05 1.53
N PHE A 371 -8.50 8.67 0.89
CA PHE A 371 -7.13 8.73 1.41
C PHE A 371 -7.02 9.93 2.35
N PHE A 372 -6.70 9.68 3.61
CA PHE A 372 -6.43 10.70 4.62
C PHE A 372 -4.98 11.13 4.49
N ARG A 373 -4.75 12.26 3.81
CA ARG A 373 -3.39 12.75 3.53
C ARG A 373 -2.68 13.09 4.83
N PRO A 374 -1.53 12.45 5.12
CA PRO A 374 -0.75 12.75 6.32
C PRO A 374 -0.40 14.23 6.43
N LYS A 375 -0.47 14.81 7.62
CA LYS A 375 -0.02 16.17 7.93
C LYS A 375 1.51 16.24 7.99
N ASP A 376 2.11 15.16 8.49
CA ASP A 376 3.56 14.94 8.53
C ASP A 376 3.86 13.44 8.40
N CYS A 377 5.12 13.07 8.35
CA CYS A 377 5.53 11.68 8.13
C CYS A 377 5.28 10.73 9.33
N ASN A 378 4.72 11.21 10.44
CA ASN A 378 4.32 10.38 11.58
C ASN A 378 2.82 10.16 11.66
N ASP A 379 2.04 10.81 10.79
CA ASP A 379 0.58 10.74 10.76
C ASP A 379 0.09 9.48 10.02
N LEU A 380 0.41 8.31 10.57
CA LEU A 380 -0.07 7.02 10.09
C LEU A 380 -1.42 6.69 10.74
N MET A 381 -2.45 6.46 9.93
CA MET A 381 -3.78 6.06 10.40
C MET A 381 -3.75 4.62 10.94
N THR A 382 -3.88 4.47 12.25
CA THR A 382 -3.96 3.17 12.92
C THR A 382 -5.38 2.82 13.37
N ARG A 383 -6.28 3.81 13.42
CA ARG A 383 -7.68 3.65 13.84
C ARG A 383 -8.56 4.71 13.21
N TYR A 384 -9.82 4.39 13.06
CA TYR A 384 -10.85 5.32 12.60
C TYR A 384 -12.16 5.08 13.35
N SER A 385 -13.01 6.10 13.34
CA SER A 385 -14.39 6.03 13.83
C SER A 385 -15.30 6.84 12.92
N TYR A 386 -16.58 6.53 12.92
CA TYR A 386 -17.54 7.29 12.12
C TYR A 386 -18.91 7.38 12.80
N LYS A 387 -19.66 8.43 12.42
CA LYS A 387 -21.04 8.65 12.88
C LYS A 387 -21.90 9.06 11.69
N ALA A 388 -22.92 8.29 11.43
CA ALA A 388 -23.91 8.56 10.38
C ALA A 388 -25.06 9.45 10.92
N SER A 389 -25.65 10.25 10.04
CA SER A 389 -26.89 11.01 10.29
C SER A 389 -28.05 10.42 9.49
N GLY A 390 -29.29 10.75 9.90
CA GLY A 390 -30.49 10.37 9.17
C GLY A 390 -30.71 8.86 9.11
N PHE A 391 -31.19 8.37 7.97
CA PHE A 391 -31.44 6.94 7.68
C PHE A 391 -30.28 6.29 6.94
N MET A 392 -29.05 6.82 7.10
CA MET A 392 -27.88 6.33 6.40
C MET A 392 -27.38 5.00 6.98
N THR A 393 -27.10 4.05 6.08
CA THR A 393 -26.39 2.80 6.39
C THR A 393 -25.02 2.84 5.70
N PRO A 394 -23.93 3.11 6.46
CA PRO A 394 -22.59 3.13 5.92
C PRO A 394 -21.94 1.75 5.94
N THR A 395 -21.20 1.43 4.89
CA THR A 395 -20.18 0.38 4.88
C THR A 395 -18.83 1.07 4.81
N VAL A 396 -18.01 0.95 5.85
CA VAL A 396 -16.69 1.58 5.96
C VAL A 396 -15.68 0.53 6.36
N ALA A 397 -14.61 0.39 5.59
CA ALA A 397 -13.52 -0.54 5.87
C ALA A 397 -12.19 0.09 5.50
N GLN A 398 -11.12 -0.27 6.20
CA GLN A 398 -9.78 0.10 5.78
C GLN A 398 -9.40 -0.71 4.52
N SER A 399 -9.03 -0.01 3.45
CA SER A 399 -8.66 -0.60 2.16
C SER A 399 -7.19 -0.40 1.80
N GLY A 400 -6.44 0.30 2.63
CA GLY A 400 -5.01 0.53 2.44
C GLY A 400 -4.43 1.45 3.51
N THR A 401 -3.15 1.78 3.36
CA THR A 401 -2.48 2.75 4.25
C THR A 401 -3.18 4.09 4.14
N ASN A 402 -3.57 4.66 5.28
CA ASN A 402 -4.33 5.92 5.39
C ASN A 402 -5.58 5.98 4.49
N THR A 403 -6.16 4.84 4.10
CA THR A 403 -7.26 4.79 3.13
C THR A 403 -8.45 4.01 3.68
N LEU A 404 -9.63 4.60 3.55
CA LEU A 404 -10.91 3.93 3.84
C LEU A 404 -11.72 3.77 2.55
N SER A 405 -12.25 2.57 2.34
CA SER A 405 -13.30 2.30 1.36
C SER A 405 -14.64 2.61 2.00
N VAL A 406 -15.45 3.43 1.33
CA VAL A 406 -16.74 3.93 1.82
C VAL A 406 -17.81 3.71 0.79
N LYS A 407 -18.89 3.01 1.19
CA LYS A 407 -20.14 2.87 0.42
C LYS A 407 -21.31 3.24 1.30
N LEU A 408 -22.16 4.16 0.84
CA LEU A 408 -23.26 4.71 1.62
C LEU A 408 -24.60 4.41 0.97
N LYS A 409 -25.56 3.96 1.79
CA LYS A 409 -26.99 3.93 1.47
C LYS A 409 -27.68 4.98 2.33
N GLY A 410 -28.57 5.78 1.76
CA GLY A 410 -29.26 6.84 2.50
C GLY A 410 -29.98 7.82 1.60
N MET A 411 -30.43 8.93 2.16
CA MET A 411 -31.14 10.00 1.47
C MET A 411 -30.19 11.13 1.08
N THR A 412 -30.49 11.82 -0.01
CA THR A 412 -29.78 13.05 -0.39
C THR A 412 -29.66 14.00 0.80
N GLY A 413 -28.47 14.48 1.07
CA GLY A 413 -28.19 15.38 2.18
C GLY A 413 -27.76 14.69 3.48
N ASP A 414 -27.99 13.37 3.63
CA ASP A 414 -27.45 12.62 4.76
C ASP A 414 -25.91 12.72 4.81
N THR A 415 -25.38 12.69 6.01
CA THR A 415 -23.95 12.89 6.24
C THR A 415 -23.33 11.79 7.09
N LEU A 416 -22.10 11.39 6.73
CA LEU A 416 -21.22 10.54 7.52
C LEU A 416 -20.03 11.39 7.98
N SER A 417 -19.87 11.56 9.28
CA SER A 417 -18.66 12.17 9.85
C SER A 417 -17.65 11.06 10.13
N ILE A 418 -16.44 11.18 9.62
CA ILE A 418 -15.34 10.22 9.82
C ILE A 418 -14.20 10.93 10.53
N VAL A 419 -13.66 10.30 11.56
CA VAL A 419 -12.42 10.73 12.23
C VAL A 419 -11.38 9.62 12.04
N ALA A 420 -10.26 9.97 11.43
CA ALA A 420 -9.18 9.05 11.11
C ALA A 420 -7.83 9.78 11.16
N GLY A 421 -6.81 9.22 11.83
CA GLY A 421 -5.48 9.83 11.94
C GLY A 421 -5.51 11.26 12.51
N GLY A 422 -6.41 11.57 13.44
CA GLY A 422 -6.55 12.92 13.99
C GLY A 422 -7.16 13.95 13.02
N MET A 423 -7.63 13.54 11.84
CA MET A 423 -8.37 14.33 10.88
C MET A 423 -9.87 14.03 10.94
N SER A 424 -10.70 15.05 10.71
CA SER A 424 -12.15 14.93 10.62
C SER A 424 -12.61 15.32 9.21
N VAL A 425 -13.34 14.42 8.55
CA VAL A 425 -13.97 14.71 7.26
C VAL A 425 -15.46 14.42 7.33
N LYS A 426 -16.23 15.14 6.52
CA LYS A 426 -17.67 14.91 6.38
C LYS A 426 -17.96 14.41 4.97
N VAL A 427 -18.61 13.25 4.87
CA VAL A 427 -19.07 12.69 3.59
C VAL A 427 -20.56 12.97 3.47
N ARG A 428 -21.01 13.58 2.37
CA ARG A 428 -22.39 13.97 2.12
C ARG A 428 -22.93 13.25 0.89
N LEU A 429 -24.12 12.64 1.01
CA LEU A 429 -24.83 12.05 -0.11
C LEU A 429 -25.39 13.12 -1.04
N LYS A 430 -25.02 13.03 -2.34
CA LYS A 430 -25.56 13.87 -3.43
C LYS A 430 -26.84 13.26 -4.02
N THR A 431 -27.00 11.94 -3.93
CA THR A 431 -28.14 11.19 -4.44
C THR A 431 -28.70 10.29 -3.36
N SER A 432 -29.97 9.88 -3.49
CA SER A 432 -30.62 8.93 -2.57
C SER A 432 -30.50 7.51 -3.11
N SER A 433 -30.31 6.52 -2.23
CA SER A 433 -30.41 5.11 -2.62
C SER A 433 -31.87 4.70 -2.82
N PRO A 434 -32.19 3.85 -3.81
CA PRO A 434 -33.55 3.36 -4.03
C PRO A 434 -34.15 2.66 -2.80
N GLU A 435 -33.31 1.96 -2.04
CA GLU A 435 -33.70 1.27 -0.81
C GLU A 435 -34.11 2.27 0.27
N ALA A 436 -33.29 3.27 0.55
CA ALA A 436 -33.62 4.30 1.53
C ALA A 436 -34.87 5.09 1.17
N VAL A 437 -35.11 5.37 -0.12
CA VAL A 437 -36.37 5.99 -0.57
C VAL A 437 -37.58 5.11 -0.28
N ARG A 438 -37.48 3.79 -0.50
CA ARG A 438 -38.57 2.85 -0.17
C ARG A 438 -38.83 2.79 1.31
N GLU A 439 -37.79 2.67 2.13
CA GLU A 439 -37.93 2.63 3.60
C GLU A 439 -38.50 3.93 4.16
N TRP A 440 -38.06 5.07 3.65
CA TRP A 440 -38.55 6.38 4.00
C TRP A 440 -40.07 6.48 3.69
N ARG A 441 -40.49 6.10 2.48
CA ARG A 441 -41.91 6.08 2.09
C ARG A 441 -42.70 5.16 2.99
N ALA A 442 -42.24 3.95 3.28
CA ALA A 442 -42.91 3.00 4.15
C ALA A 442 -43.05 3.53 5.58
N PHE A 443 -42.03 4.21 6.09
CA PHE A 443 -42.07 4.86 7.41
C PHE A 443 -43.15 5.93 7.47
N TYR A 444 -43.24 6.84 6.51
CA TYR A 444 -44.24 7.90 6.50
C TYR A 444 -45.68 7.39 6.28
N VAL A 445 -45.83 6.35 5.48
CA VAL A 445 -47.15 5.67 5.34
C VAL A 445 -47.59 5.08 6.68
N LYS A 446 -46.71 4.35 7.38
CA LYS A 446 -47.03 3.79 8.72
C LYS A 446 -47.28 4.88 9.75
N ALA A 447 -46.49 5.93 9.77
CA ALA A 447 -46.70 7.07 10.67
C ALA A 447 -48.04 7.78 10.39
N GLY A 448 -48.36 8.01 9.12
CA GLY A 448 -49.65 8.58 8.71
C GLY A 448 -50.84 7.72 9.15
N LEU A 449 -50.75 6.39 8.99
CA LEU A 449 -51.80 5.46 9.45
C LEU A 449 -51.94 5.48 10.97
N MET A 450 -50.85 5.55 11.73
CA MET A 450 -50.91 5.69 13.20
C MET A 450 -51.57 7.00 13.62
N ILE A 451 -51.23 8.12 13.00
CA ILE A 451 -51.81 9.43 13.28
C ILE A 451 -53.34 9.40 12.96
N ALA A 452 -53.71 8.85 11.79
CA ALA A 452 -55.13 8.69 11.43
C ALA A 452 -55.89 7.82 12.43
N GLY A 453 -55.30 6.71 12.88
CA GLY A 453 -55.85 5.84 13.92
C GLY A 453 -56.08 6.58 15.25
N VAL A 454 -55.12 7.38 15.69
CA VAL A 454 -55.22 8.21 16.90
C VAL A 454 -56.38 9.23 16.76
N ILE A 455 -56.49 9.90 15.62
CA ILE A 455 -57.57 10.86 15.34
C ILE A 455 -58.94 10.18 15.40
N VAL A 456 -59.09 8.99 14.81
CA VAL A 456 -60.31 8.20 14.84
C VAL A 456 -60.69 7.84 16.28
N VAL A 457 -59.77 7.37 17.09
CA VAL A 457 -59.98 7.04 18.51
C VAL A 457 -60.45 8.27 19.28
N PHE A 458 -59.80 9.42 19.12
CA PHE A 458 -60.24 10.66 19.78
C PHE A 458 -61.62 11.11 19.30
N ALA A 459 -61.94 10.96 18.01
CA ALA A 459 -63.29 11.26 17.49
C ALA A 459 -64.36 10.35 18.09
N LEU A 460 -64.06 9.06 18.27
CA LEU A 460 -64.98 8.11 18.91
C LEU A 460 -65.19 8.41 20.39
N ILE A 461 -64.15 8.73 21.13
CA ILE A 461 -64.25 9.14 22.56
C ILE A 461 -65.04 10.42 22.68
N GLY A 462 -64.85 11.42 21.86
CA GLY A 462 -65.55 12.68 21.84
C GLY A 462 -67.06 12.50 21.52
N ARG A 463 -67.43 11.53 20.66
CA ARG A 463 -68.84 11.15 20.42
C ARG A 463 -69.49 10.48 21.64
N LYS A 464 -68.67 9.61 22.31
CA LYS A 464 -69.20 8.91 23.53
C LYS A 464 -69.37 9.84 24.72
N MET A 465 -68.66 10.92 24.82
CA MET A 465 -68.76 11.94 25.86
C MET A 465 -69.89 12.98 25.59
N ARG A 466 -70.43 13.00 24.37
CA ARG A 466 -71.54 13.87 23.98
C ARG A 466 -72.92 13.18 24.02
N ARG A 467 -72.99 11.89 24.31
CA ARG A 467 -74.19 11.10 24.67
C ARG A 467 -74.21 10.90 26.18
#